data_5f030016b83cf098568c8c8ed9e50f2a
#
_entry.id   5f030016b83cf098568c8c8ed9e50f2a
#
_cell.length_a   1.000
_cell.length_b   1.000
_cell.length_c   1.000
_cell.angle_alpha   90.00
_cell.angle_beta   90.00
_cell.angle_gamma   90.00
#
_symmetry.space_group_name_H-M   'P 1'
#
loop_
_entity.id
_entity.type
_entity.pdbx_description
1 polymer ?
#
loop_
_entity_poly.entity_id
_entity_poly.type
_entity_poly.pdbx_seq_one_letter_code
_entity_poly.pdbx_strand_id
1 'polypeptide(L)'
;MSKVVSRLRRASKTRIKVAGQEKPRLSVYKSNNNLYAQIVEPRGSKVLVTASTNEKDNKLDKSNVETAKVVGKLVAERALEAGIKSVVFDRSGYLYHGKIKAVAESAREAGLEF
;
A
#
# COMPACT_ATOMS: atom_id res chain seq x y z
N MET A 1 24.84 10.05 0.28
CA MET A 1 23.55 10.03 -0.44
C MET A 1 22.43 10.25 0.55
N SER A 2 21.44 11.07 0.21
CA SER A 2 20.34 11.35 1.12
C SER A 2 19.39 10.13 1.24
N LYS A 3 18.66 10.06 2.35
CA LYS A 3 17.66 9.00 2.56
C LYS A 3 16.57 9.02 1.48
N VAL A 4 16.18 10.21 1.01
CA VAL A 4 15.18 10.36 -0.05
C VAL A 4 15.68 9.75 -1.36
N VAL A 5 16.90 10.03 -1.76
CA VAL A 5 17.48 9.47 -2.99
C VAL A 5 17.57 7.95 -2.91
N SER A 6 18.02 7.41 -1.78
CA SER A 6 18.11 5.96 -1.58
C SER A 6 16.73 5.29 -1.66
N ARG A 7 15.72 5.91 -1.04
CA ARG A 7 14.35 5.39 -1.09
C ARG A 7 13.81 5.38 -2.52
N LEU A 8 14.02 6.46 -3.28
CA LEU A 8 13.55 6.55 -4.66
C LEU A 8 14.21 5.49 -5.56
N ARG A 9 15.48 5.19 -5.35
CA ARG A 9 16.15 4.12 -6.08
C ARG A 9 15.54 2.75 -5.79
N ARG A 10 15.24 2.47 -4.51
CA ARG A 10 14.60 1.22 -4.13
C ARG A 10 13.20 1.11 -4.74
N ALA A 11 12.43 2.21 -4.70
CA ALA A 11 11.11 2.26 -5.31
C ALA A 11 11.17 1.99 -6.81
N SER A 12 12.14 2.59 -7.51
CA SER A 12 12.32 2.39 -8.95
C SER A 12 12.60 0.92 -9.28
N LYS A 13 13.48 0.26 -8.54
CA LYS A 13 13.76 -1.16 -8.75
C LYS A 13 12.52 -2.03 -8.56
N THR A 14 11.75 -1.78 -7.52
CA THR A 14 10.51 -2.51 -7.25
C THR A 14 9.52 -2.30 -8.38
N ARG A 15 9.33 -1.06 -8.83
CA ARG A 15 8.39 -0.73 -9.90
C ARG A 15 8.75 -1.39 -11.23
N ILE A 16 10.03 -1.43 -11.56
CA ILE A 16 10.49 -2.11 -12.77
C ILE A 16 10.17 -3.60 -12.69
N LYS A 17 10.44 -4.23 -11.56
CA LYS A 17 10.15 -5.65 -11.34
C LYS A 17 8.65 -5.93 -11.40
N VAL A 18 7.84 -5.10 -10.76
CA VAL A 18 6.38 -5.25 -10.68
C VAL A 18 5.73 -5.02 -12.04
N ALA A 19 6.23 -4.08 -12.83
CA ALA A 19 5.67 -3.75 -14.15
C ALA A 19 5.71 -4.94 -15.11
N GLY A 20 6.58 -5.92 -14.89
CA GLY A 20 6.63 -7.13 -15.68
C GLY A 20 5.59 -8.18 -15.31
N GLN A 21 4.77 -7.92 -14.30
CA GLN A 21 3.73 -8.83 -13.84
C GLN A 21 2.34 -8.28 -14.16
N GLU A 22 1.41 -9.15 -14.52
CA GLU A 22 0.05 -8.74 -14.90
C GLU A 22 -0.90 -8.66 -13.70
N LYS A 23 -0.38 -8.42 -12.50
CA LYS A 23 -1.20 -8.27 -11.29
C LYS A 23 -1.29 -6.81 -10.88
N PRO A 24 -2.43 -6.38 -10.31
CA PRO A 24 -2.51 -5.06 -9.70
C PRO A 24 -1.44 -4.89 -8.63
N ARG A 25 -1.03 -3.66 -8.43
CA ARG A 25 0.02 -3.33 -7.47
C ARG A 25 -0.58 -2.65 -6.24
N LEU A 26 -0.32 -3.21 -5.07
CA LEU A 26 -0.65 -2.56 -3.80
C LEU A 26 0.50 -1.66 -3.43
N SER A 27 0.30 -0.35 -3.54
CA SER A 27 1.29 0.66 -3.24
C SER A 27 0.95 1.33 -1.91
N VAL A 28 1.94 1.42 -1.01
CA VAL A 28 1.78 2.06 0.30
C VAL A 28 2.75 3.23 0.38
N TYR A 29 2.25 4.38 0.82
CA TYR A 29 3.12 5.53 1.07
C TYR A 29 2.62 6.31 2.27
N LYS A 30 3.49 7.12 2.84
CA LYS A 30 3.18 7.91 4.03
C LYS A 30 3.59 9.36 3.84
N SER A 31 2.78 10.25 4.41
CA SER A 31 3.11 11.67 4.56
C SER A 31 3.22 11.99 6.04
N ASN A 32 3.40 13.26 6.40
CA ASN A 32 3.69 13.67 7.79
C ASN A 32 2.81 13.00 8.84
N ASN A 33 1.48 13.04 8.64
CA ASN A 33 0.55 12.51 9.63
C ASN A 33 -0.39 11.45 9.06
N ASN A 34 -0.21 11.05 7.82
CA ASN A 34 -1.13 10.16 7.15
C ASN A 34 -0.45 8.98 6.47
N LEU A 35 -1.19 7.91 6.35
CA LEU A 35 -0.76 6.69 5.69
C LEU A 35 -1.77 6.36 4.60
N TYR A 36 -1.28 5.99 3.42
CA TYR A 36 -2.10 5.73 2.24
C TYR A 36 -1.77 4.37 1.67
N ALA A 37 -2.81 3.64 1.25
CA ALA A 37 -2.68 2.39 0.53
C ALA A 37 -3.54 2.47 -0.72
N GLN A 38 -2.98 2.13 -1.87
CA GLN A 38 -3.69 2.18 -3.15
C GLN A 38 -3.40 0.90 -3.94
N ILE A 39 -4.43 0.40 -4.60
CA ILE A 39 -4.24 -0.68 -5.56
C ILE A 39 -4.40 -0.05 -6.95
N VAL A 40 -3.34 -0.15 -7.76
CA VAL A 40 -3.31 0.43 -9.08
C VAL A 40 -3.18 -0.66 -10.14
N GLU A 41 -3.59 -0.35 -11.37
CA GLU A 41 -3.44 -1.27 -12.50
C GLU A 41 -1.97 -1.67 -12.68
N PRO A 42 -1.71 -2.86 -13.28
CA PRO A 42 -0.34 -3.34 -13.46
C PRO A 42 0.61 -2.33 -14.08
N ARG A 43 0.11 -1.47 -14.96
CA ARG A 43 0.93 -0.44 -15.61
C ARG A 43 0.84 0.91 -14.92
N GLY A 44 0.14 0.98 -13.76
CA GLY A 44 0.09 2.19 -12.96
C GLY A 44 -0.74 3.34 -13.52
N SER A 45 -1.58 3.08 -14.53
CA SER A 45 -2.34 4.13 -15.21
C SER A 45 -3.62 4.53 -14.48
N LYS A 46 -4.13 3.69 -13.58
CA LYS A 46 -5.40 3.94 -12.91
C LYS A 46 -5.40 3.36 -11.50
N VAL A 47 -5.93 4.12 -10.55
CA VAL A 47 -6.13 3.64 -9.19
C VAL A 47 -7.46 2.89 -9.13
N LEU A 48 -7.42 1.63 -8.71
CA LEU A 48 -8.60 0.77 -8.62
C LEU A 48 -9.26 0.83 -7.25
N VAL A 49 -8.46 0.86 -6.19
CA VAL A 49 -8.93 0.86 -4.80
C VAL A 49 -7.99 1.75 -3.98
N THR A 50 -8.55 2.46 -3.02
CA THR A 50 -7.75 3.30 -2.13
C THR A 50 -8.28 3.20 -0.69
N ALA A 51 -7.38 3.37 0.27
CA ALA A 51 -7.70 3.50 1.69
C ALA A 51 -6.63 4.36 2.34
N SER A 52 -7.00 5.15 3.33
CA SER A 52 -6.04 6.00 4.03
C SER A 52 -6.51 6.32 5.44
N THR A 53 -5.60 6.89 6.24
CA THR A 53 -5.92 7.39 7.57
C THR A 53 -6.69 8.71 7.53
N ASN A 54 -6.74 9.36 6.35
CA ASN A 54 -7.33 10.68 6.17
C ASN A 54 -8.62 10.66 5.35
N GLU A 55 -9.45 9.64 5.56
CA GLU A 55 -10.75 9.56 4.87
C GLU A 55 -11.82 10.34 5.60
N LYS A 56 -12.72 10.99 4.84
CA LYS A 56 -13.81 11.78 5.42
C LYS A 56 -14.65 10.99 6.42
N ASP A 57 -14.98 9.75 6.08
CA ASP A 57 -15.88 8.93 6.88
C ASP A 57 -15.19 8.11 7.95
N ASN A 58 -13.86 7.92 7.83
CA ASN A 58 -13.06 7.09 8.73
C ASN A 58 -11.74 7.77 9.08
N LYS A 59 -11.80 9.05 9.40
CA LYS A 59 -10.60 9.79 9.74
C LYS A 59 -9.98 9.26 11.04
N LEU A 60 -8.70 8.89 10.96
CA LEU A 60 -7.93 8.42 12.10
C LEU A 60 -7.02 9.56 12.57
N ASP A 61 -6.93 9.74 13.89
CA ASP A 61 -6.22 10.88 14.47
C ASP A 61 -4.71 10.82 14.29
N LYS A 62 -4.17 9.63 14.13
CA LYS A 62 -2.72 9.44 14.04
C LYS A 62 -2.36 8.38 13.02
N SER A 63 -1.17 8.53 12.45
CA SER A 63 -0.56 7.51 11.61
C SER A 63 0.42 6.70 12.48
N ASN A 64 0.02 5.52 12.93
CA ASN A 64 0.83 4.61 13.73
C ASN A 64 0.57 3.17 13.31
N VAL A 65 1.17 2.20 14.01
CA VAL A 65 1.00 0.77 13.68
C VAL A 65 -0.45 0.33 13.81
N GLU A 66 -1.17 0.82 14.82
CA GLU A 66 -2.57 0.49 15.02
C GLU A 66 -3.45 0.97 13.85
N THR A 67 -3.28 2.23 13.44
CA THR A 67 -4.03 2.79 12.31
C THR A 67 -3.60 2.17 10.99
N ALA A 68 -2.34 1.76 10.87
CA ALA A 68 -1.85 1.05 9.69
C ALA A 68 -2.57 -0.28 9.50
N LYS A 69 -2.86 -0.99 10.57
CA LYS A 69 -3.63 -2.23 10.51
C LYS A 69 -5.04 -1.99 9.99
N VAL A 70 -5.67 -0.88 10.41
CA VAL A 70 -6.99 -0.50 9.92
C VAL A 70 -6.96 -0.20 8.43
N VAL A 71 -5.96 0.56 7.97
CA VAL A 71 -5.80 0.88 6.54
C VAL A 71 -5.60 -0.39 5.71
N GLY A 72 -4.77 -1.33 6.17
CA GLY A 72 -4.53 -2.59 5.49
C GLY A 72 -5.80 -3.42 5.36
N LYS A 73 -6.59 -3.50 6.43
CA LYS A 73 -7.86 -4.20 6.43
C LYS A 73 -8.84 -3.56 5.46
N LEU A 74 -8.96 -2.22 5.48
CA LEU A 74 -9.86 -1.50 4.61
C LEU A 74 -9.52 -1.69 3.14
N VAL A 75 -8.25 -1.56 2.77
CA VAL A 75 -7.85 -1.70 1.37
C VAL A 75 -8.09 -3.13 0.89
N ALA A 76 -7.86 -4.12 1.74
CA ALA A 76 -8.11 -5.52 1.40
C ALA A 76 -9.60 -5.80 1.21
N GLU A 77 -10.45 -5.32 2.12
CA GLU A 77 -11.90 -5.50 2.02
C GLU A 77 -12.43 -4.86 0.74
N ARG A 78 -11.99 -3.64 0.43
CA ARG A 78 -12.40 -2.93 -0.78
C ARG A 78 -11.93 -3.64 -2.04
N ALA A 79 -10.71 -4.20 -2.00
CA ALA A 79 -10.16 -4.96 -3.12
C ALA A 79 -10.99 -6.22 -3.39
N LEU A 80 -11.34 -6.96 -2.34
CA LEU A 80 -12.14 -8.17 -2.47
C LEU A 80 -13.53 -7.87 -3.01
N GLU A 81 -14.14 -6.76 -2.58
CA GLU A 81 -15.42 -6.31 -3.12
C GLU A 81 -15.32 -5.97 -4.60
N ALA A 82 -14.17 -5.47 -5.05
CA ALA A 82 -13.93 -5.15 -6.45
C ALA A 82 -13.49 -6.36 -7.28
N GLY A 83 -13.40 -7.54 -6.65
CA GLY A 83 -12.98 -8.77 -7.34
C GLY A 83 -11.48 -8.95 -7.43
N ILE A 84 -10.70 -8.17 -6.70
CA ILE A 84 -9.23 -8.24 -6.70
C ILE A 84 -8.80 -9.11 -5.52
N LYS A 85 -8.20 -10.26 -5.80
CA LYS A 85 -7.75 -11.19 -4.76
C LYS A 85 -6.24 -11.24 -4.63
N SER A 86 -5.51 -11.03 -5.71
CA SER A 86 -4.06 -11.16 -5.76
C SER A 86 -3.44 -9.87 -6.26
N VAL A 87 -2.42 -9.40 -5.55
CA VAL A 87 -1.71 -8.16 -5.88
C VAL A 87 -0.22 -8.35 -5.70
N VAL A 88 0.57 -7.41 -6.22
CA VAL A 88 2.01 -7.34 -5.96
C VAL A 88 2.22 -6.19 -4.99
N PHE A 89 3.00 -6.40 -3.94
CA PHE A 89 3.24 -5.38 -2.92
C PHE A 89 4.39 -4.46 -3.32
N ASP A 90 4.11 -3.16 -3.39
CA ASP A 90 5.09 -2.11 -3.66
C ASP A 90 5.21 -1.21 -2.43
N ARG A 91 6.37 -1.27 -1.76
CA ARG A 91 6.64 -0.48 -0.55
C ARG A 91 6.98 0.98 -0.84
N SER A 92 7.02 1.40 -2.11
CA SER A 92 7.41 2.75 -2.53
C SER A 92 8.80 3.14 -2.00
N GLY A 93 9.69 2.16 -1.87
CA GLY A 93 11.06 2.34 -1.37
C GLY A 93 11.20 2.42 0.14
N TYR A 94 10.12 2.36 0.90
CA TYR A 94 10.18 2.28 2.37
C TYR A 94 10.67 0.90 2.81
N LEU A 95 11.29 0.85 3.98
CA LEU A 95 11.69 -0.43 4.57
C LEU A 95 10.45 -1.19 5.03
N TYR A 96 10.51 -2.53 4.93
CA TYR A 96 9.44 -3.40 5.40
C TYR A 96 9.49 -3.50 6.91
N HIS A 97 8.99 -2.45 7.57
CA HIS A 97 9.09 -2.30 9.02
C HIS A 97 7.98 -1.38 9.53
N GLY A 98 7.57 -1.57 10.77
CA GLY A 98 6.61 -0.69 11.44
C GLY A 98 5.29 -0.60 10.70
N LYS A 99 4.89 0.63 10.35
CA LYS A 99 3.61 0.89 9.68
C LYS A 99 3.45 0.18 8.34
N ILE A 100 4.51 0.14 7.56
CA ILE A 100 4.47 -0.51 6.24
C ILE A 100 4.22 -2.01 6.39
N LYS A 101 4.92 -2.64 7.32
CA LYS A 101 4.73 -4.05 7.63
C LYS A 101 3.32 -4.32 8.17
N ALA A 102 2.81 -3.43 9.04
CA ALA A 102 1.47 -3.57 9.61
C ALA A 102 0.37 -3.54 8.54
N VAL A 103 0.48 -2.65 7.56
CA VAL A 103 -0.46 -2.60 6.43
C VAL A 103 -0.43 -3.92 5.66
N ALA A 104 0.76 -4.41 5.32
CA ALA A 104 0.91 -5.63 4.54
C ALA A 104 0.35 -6.85 5.27
N GLU A 105 0.70 -7.02 6.53
CA GLU A 105 0.21 -8.16 7.33
C GLU A 105 -1.30 -8.11 7.52
N SER A 106 -1.85 -6.94 7.80
CA SER A 106 -3.28 -6.76 7.97
C SER A 106 -4.05 -7.05 6.68
N ALA A 107 -3.52 -6.61 5.54
CA ALA A 107 -4.13 -6.89 4.24
C ALA A 107 -4.13 -8.38 3.94
N ARG A 108 -3.05 -9.09 4.27
CA ARG A 108 -2.98 -10.54 4.11
C ARG A 108 -3.98 -11.27 5.01
N GLU A 109 -4.10 -10.84 6.26
CA GLU A 109 -5.07 -11.41 7.20
C GLU A 109 -6.50 -11.22 6.70
N ALA A 110 -6.79 -10.12 6.03
CA ALA A 110 -8.13 -9.84 5.50
C ALA A 110 -8.43 -10.59 4.19
N GLY A 111 -7.46 -11.29 3.62
CA GLY A 111 -7.69 -12.16 2.48
C GLY A 111 -6.96 -11.82 1.19
N LEU A 112 -6.20 -10.74 1.13
CA LEU A 112 -5.38 -10.44 -0.04
C LEU A 112 -4.19 -11.40 -0.14
N GLU A 113 -3.88 -11.81 -1.35
CA GLU A 113 -2.74 -12.69 -1.64
C GLU A 113 -1.60 -11.89 -2.27
N PHE A 114 -0.47 -11.92 -1.63
CA PHE A 114 0.77 -11.36 -2.17
C PHE A 114 1.99 -11.81 -1.37
#